data_4150c2179b1b9a65cf6a98a2c73998bb
#
_entry.id   4150c2179b1b9a65cf6a98a2c73998bb
#
_cell.length_a   1.000
_cell.length_b   1.000
_cell.length_c   1.000
_cell.angle_alpha   90.00
_cell.angle_beta   90.00
_cell.angle_gamma   90.00
#
_symmetry.space_group_name_H-M   'P 1'
#
loop_
_entity.id
_entity.type
_entity.pdbx_description
1 polymer ?
#
loop_
_entity_poly.entity_id
_entity_poly.type
_entity_poly.pdbx_seq_one_letter_code
_entity_poly.pdbx_strand_id
1 'polypeptide(L)'
;KDWLKENKKPDGSQYNIYVDGLKIYTTIDSRMQQYAEEAVATYMPVLQEQFYQHWEGEGSDSIPAPFDQDLRPGQVDTLLINAKKRSERYRKLRNRNASDIEIEEVFNLPTQMNVFTWDGGVDTLLSPMDSILHYKYLLQTGLMSMDPQTGYIKAWVGGVNHHYFQYDHVKEAKRQVGSTFKPLVYATAIDQHNYSPCMKVSNVQVIFEKETWDLEEDWIPRN
;
A
#
# COMPACT_ATOMS: atom_id res chain seq x y z
N LYS A 1 12.52 -14.37 11.08
CA LYS A 1 13.05 -15.48 10.23
C LYS A 1 14.55 -15.65 10.40
N ASP A 2 15.34 -14.57 10.56
CA ASP A 2 16.80 -14.65 10.65
C ASP A 2 17.23 -15.29 11.96
N TRP A 3 16.60 -14.97 13.09
CA TRP A 3 16.80 -15.66 14.35
C TRP A 3 16.68 -17.18 14.23
N LEU A 4 15.73 -17.69 13.46
CA LEU A 4 15.51 -19.14 13.25
C LEU A 4 16.66 -19.79 12.45
N LYS A 5 17.35 -19.03 11.60
CA LYS A 5 18.53 -19.52 10.86
C LYS A 5 19.75 -19.63 11.75
N GLU A 6 19.90 -18.66 12.67
CA GLU A 6 21.07 -18.54 13.56
C GLU A 6 20.94 -19.44 14.80
N ASN A 7 19.71 -19.75 15.20
CA ASN A 7 19.44 -20.56 16.39
C ASN A 7 18.88 -21.92 16.00
N LYS A 8 19.51 -22.97 16.52
CA LYS A 8 19.10 -24.36 16.28
C LYS A 8 18.61 -25.00 17.57
N LYS A 9 17.79 -26.05 17.42
CA LYS A 9 17.39 -26.91 18.52
C LYS A 9 18.59 -27.68 19.08
N PRO A 10 18.49 -28.25 20.30
CA PRO A 10 19.55 -29.08 20.88
C PRO A 10 19.95 -30.28 20.02
N ASP A 11 19.03 -30.79 19.18
CA ASP A 11 19.27 -31.87 18.24
C ASP A 11 19.91 -31.43 16.90
N GLY A 12 20.23 -30.12 16.76
CA GLY A 12 20.81 -29.52 15.57
C GLY A 12 19.80 -29.16 14.47
N SER A 13 18.53 -29.48 14.60
CA SER A 13 17.48 -29.11 13.64
C SER A 13 17.08 -27.63 13.79
N GLN A 14 16.43 -27.08 12.75
CA GLN A 14 15.91 -25.70 12.80
C GLN A 14 14.59 -25.64 13.55
N TYR A 15 14.37 -24.55 14.29
CA TYR A 15 13.05 -24.25 14.85
C TYR A 15 12.01 -23.97 13.75
N ASN A 16 10.82 -24.49 13.93
CA ASN A 16 9.65 -24.17 13.12
C ASN A 16 8.70 -23.29 13.92
N ILE A 17 8.49 -22.05 13.46
CA ILE A 17 7.67 -21.04 14.15
C ILE A 17 6.23 -21.49 14.39
N TYR A 18 5.71 -22.42 13.57
CA TYR A 18 4.31 -22.87 13.62
C TYR A 18 4.10 -24.14 14.46
N VAL A 19 5.14 -24.90 14.75
CA VAL A 19 5.03 -26.23 15.33
C VAL A 19 5.73 -26.38 16.68
N ASP A 20 6.82 -25.63 16.89
CA ASP A 20 7.70 -25.83 18.05
C ASP A 20 7.26 -25.06 19.32
N GLY A 21 6.08 -24.44 19.31
CA GLY A 21 5.53 -23.77 20.50
C GLY A 21 6.35 -22.58 21.00
N LEU A 22 7.03 -21.86 20.11
CA LEU A 22 7.87 -20.72 20.47
C LEU A 22 7.02 -19.61 21.10
N LYS A 23 7.49 -19.04 22.21
CA LYS A 23 6.91 -17.86 22.83
C LYS A 23 7.58 -16.62 22.23
N ILE A 24 6.82 -15.82 21.50
CA ILE A 24 7.31 -14.62 20.84
C ILE A 24 6.82 -13.40 21.62
N TYR A 25 7.75 -12.65 22.20
CA TYR A 25 7.48 -11.39 22.91
C TYR A 25 7.70 -10.24 21.94
N THR A 26 6.70 -9.37 21.83
CA THR A 26 6.74 -8.19 20.96
C THR A 26 6.64 -6.91 21.79
N THR A 27 6.89 -5.76 21.17
CA THR A 27 6.73 -4.44 21.80
C THR A 27 5.32 -3.88 21.63
N ILE A 28 4.44 -4.61 20.94
CA ILE A 28 3.04 -4.21 20.69
C ILE A 28 2.29 -4.10 22.01
N ASP A 29 1.60 -2.97 22.21
CA ASP A 29 0.60 -2.77 23.28
C ASP A 29 -0.77 -3.15 22.73
N SER A 30 -1.42 -4.15 23.31
CA SER A 30 -2.68 -4.69 22.80
C SER A 30 -3.82 -3.67 22.76
N ARG A 31 -3.83 -2.70 23.69
CA ARG A 31 -4.85 -1.64 23.73
C ARG A 31 -4.59 -0.63 22.61
N MET A 32 -3.34 -0.22 22.40
CA MET A 32 -2.97 0.66 21.29
C MET A 32 -3.23 -0.01 19.94
N GLN A 33 -2.95 -1.30 19.82
CA GLN A 33 -3.27 -2.08 18.63
C GLN A 33 -4.77 -2.07 18.35
N GLN A 34 -5.59 -2.36 19.37
CA GLN A 34 -7.04 -2.32 19.26
C GLN A 34 -7.55 -0.94 18.82
N TYR A 35 -7.08 0.15 19.46
CA TYR A 35 -7.47 1.51 19.07
C TYR A 35 -7.07 1.84 17.62
N ALA A 36 -5.92 1.37 17.18
CA ALA A 36 -5.48 1.56 15.80
C ALA A 36 -6.38 0.82 14.80
N GLU A 37 -6.74 -0.42 15.09
CA GLU A 37 -7.66 -1.22 14.28
C GLU A 37 -9.07 -0.62 14.25
N GLU A 38 -9.60 -0.19 15.40
CA GLU A 38 -10.89 0.49 15.52
C GLU A 38 -10.91 1.82 14.75
N ALA A 39 -9.84 2.60 14.82
CA ALA A 39 -9.72 3.83 14.06
C ALA A 39 -9.76 3.57 12.55
N VAL A 40 -9.00 2.59 12.06
CA VAL A 40 -9.03 2.19 10.64
C VAL A 40 -10.42 1.71 10.24
N ALA A 41 -11.04 0.83 11.04
CA ALA A 41 -12.36 0.29 10.74
C ALA A 41 -13.46 1.37 10.72
N THR A 42 -13.32 2.42 11.55
CA THR A 42 -14.31 3.50 11.66
C THR A 42 -14.16 4.54 10.55
N TYR A 43 -12.92 4.96 10.26
CA TYR A 43 -12.69 6.11 9.38
C TYR A 43 -12.50 5.74 7.91
N MET A 44 -12.00 4.56 7.59
CA MET A 44 -11.78 4.17 6.20
C MET A 44 -13.07 4.05 5.38
N PRO A 45 -14.21 3.55 5.89
CA PRO A 45 -15.48 3.57 5.18
C PRO A 45 -15.92 5.00 4.82
N VAL A 46 -15.74 5.95 5.74
CA VAL A 46 -16.10 7.37 5.51
C VAL A 46 -15.24 7.97 4.40
N LEU A 47 -13.93 7.72 4.42
CA LEU A 47 -13.02 8.15 3.37
C LEU A 47 -13.32 7.49 2.02
N GLN A 48 -13.72 6.22 2.03
CA GLN A 48 -14.13 5.50 0.82
C GLN A 48 -15.36 6.13 0.19
N GLU A 49 -16.35 6.49 1.00
CA GLU A 49 -17.56 7.17 0.51
C GLU A 49 -17.22 8.53 -0.10
N GLN A 50 -16.39 9.34 0.56
CA GLN A 50 -15.90 10.60 0.01
C GLN A 50 -15.10 10.40 -1.29
N PHE A 51 -14.33 9.33 -1.37
CA PHE A 51 -13.59 8.97 -2.57
C PHE A 51 -14.54 8.64 -3.74
N TYR A 52 -15.60 7.88 -3.52
CA TYR A 52 -16.60 7.60 -4.53
C TYR A 52 -17.32 8.87 -4.98
N GLN A 53 -17.74 9.72 -4.04
CA GLN A 53 -18.39 11.00 -4.36
C GLN A 53 -17.49 11.93 -5.17
N HIS A 54 -16.19 11.96 -4.86
CA HIS A 54 -15.21 12.76 -5.62
C HIS A 54 -15.09 12.30 -7.07
N TRP A 55 -15.16 11.00 -7.30
CA TRP A 55 -15.02 10.41 -8.63
C TRP A 55 -16.35 10.18 -9.36
N GLU A 56 -17.47 10.53 -8.76
CA GLU A 56 -18.78 10.42 -9.39
C GLU A 56 -18.88 11.37 -10.59
N GLY A 57 -19.09 10.78 -11.77
CA GLY A 57 -19.13 11.54 -13.03
C GLY A 57 -17.78 11.95 -13.59
N GLU A 58 -16.68 11.62 -12.91
CA GLU A 58 -15.32 11.87 -13.38
C GLU A 58 -14.78 10.69 -14.21
N GLY A 59 -13.70 10.95 -14.93
CA GLY A 59 -13.07 9.98 -15.82
C GLY A 59 -13.36 10.26 -17.28
N SER A 60 -12.72 9.50 -18.15
CA SER A 60 -12.88 9.57 -19.59
C SER A 60 -13.14 8.18 -20.18
N ASP A 61 -13.59 8.11 -21.44
CA ASP A 61 -13.79 6.84 -22.15
C ASP A 61 -12.51 5.98 -22.22
N SER A 62 -11.34 6.63 -22.21
CA SER A 62 -10.03 5.96 -22.28
C SER A 62 -9.40 5.70 -20.91
N ILE A 63 -9.75 6.48 -19.89
CA ILE A 63 -9.22 6.37 -18.54
C ILE A 63 -10.39 6.51 -17.55
N PRO A 64 -11.03 5.37 -17.18
CA PRO A 64 -12.15 5.40 -16.24
C PRO A 64 -11.70 5.81 -14.83
N ALA A 65 -12.56 6.49 -14.09
CA ALA A 65 -12.35 6.72 -12.66
C ALA A 65 -12.25 5.36 -11.92
N PRO A 66 -11.46 5.24 -10.87
CA PRO A 66 -10.66 6.25 -10.21
C PRO A 66 -9.18 6.27 -10.65
N PHE A 67 -8.89 5.86 -11.85
CA PHE A 67 -7.52 5.90 -12.35
C PHE A 67 -7.07 7.33 -12.63
N ASP A 68 -5.80 7.59 -12.38
CA ASP A 68 -5.18 8.90 -12.62
C ASP A 68 -5.34 9.32 -14.08
N GLN A 69 -5.90 10.52 -14.31
CA GLN A 69 -6.18 11.05 -15.65
C GLN A 69 -4.91 11.42 -16.43
N ASP A 70 -3.75 11.53 -15.75
CA ASP A 70 -2.43 11.73 -16.38
C ASP A 70 -1.85 10.44 -16.99
N LEU A 71 -2.52 9.29 -16.79
CA LEU A 71 -2.12 8.04 -17.41
C LEU A 71 -2.29 8.10 -18.94
N ARG A 72 -1.37 7.47 -19.65
CA ARG A 72 -1.48 7.33 -21.10
C ARG A 72 -2.54 6.27 -21.46
N PRO A 73 -3.23 6.41 -22.60
CA PRO A 73 -4.13 5.37 -23.12
C PRO A 73 -3.47 3.98 -23.10
N GLY A 74 -4.19 2.96 -22.65
CA GLY A 74 -3.68 1.59 -22.52
C GLY A 74 -2.84 1.29 -21.26
N GLN A 75 -2.48 2.27 -20.45
CA GLN A 75 -1.79 2.01 -19.19
C GLN A 75 -2.70 1.36 -18.16
N VAL A 76 -3.99 1.69 -18.13
CA VAL A 76 -4.99 1.05 -17.27
C VAL A 76 -5.08 -0.43 -17.60
N ASP A 77 -5.18 -0.78 -18.89
CA ASP A 77 -5.20 -2.18 -19.34
C ASP A 77 -3.95 -2.92 -18.88
N THR A 78 -2.79 -2.28 -19.02
CA THR A 78 -1.52 -2.84 -18.57
C THR A 78 -1.51 -3.09 -17.05
N LEU A 79 -2.06 -2.17 -16.25
CA LEU A 79 -2.20 -2.33 -14.79
C LEU A 79 -3.11 -3.50 -14.44
N LEU A 80 -4.24 -3.64 -15.14
CA LEU A 80 -5.21 -4.71 -14.94
C LEU A 80 -4.66 -6.07 -15.37
N ILE A 81 -3.99 -6.14 -16.52
CA ILE A 81 -3.31 -7.35 -17.01
C ILE A 81 -2.21 -7.79 -16.01
N ASN A 82 -1.44 -6.87 -15.49
CA ASN A 82 -0.42 -7.18 -14.49
C ASN A 82 -1.04 -7.67 -13.16
N ALA A 83 -2.16 -7.08 -12.74
CA ALA A 83 -2.91 -7.55 -11.56
C ALA A 83 -3.44 -8.97 -11.79
N LYS A 84 -4.03 -9.25 -12.96
CA LYS A 84 -4.46 -10.58 -13.39
C LYS A 84 -3.32 -11.61 -13.32
N LYS A 85 -2.16 -11.30 -13.90
CA LYS A 85 -0.98 -12.19 -13.91
C LYS A 85 -0.43 -12.47 -12.51
N ARG A 86 -0.58 -11.55 -11.56
CA ARG A 86 -0.17 -11.73 -10.15
C ARG A 86 -1.16 -12.56 -9.33
N SER A 87 -2.38 -12.73 -9.80
CA SER A 87 -3.41 -13.48 -9.06
C SER A 87 -3.05 -14.96 -8.91
N GLU A 88 -3.50 -15.56 -7.81
CA GLU A 88 -3.31 -16.99 -7.57
C GLU A 88 -4.06 -17.84 -8.62
N ARG A 89 -5.24 -17.38 -9.05
CA ARG A 89 -6.03 -18.04 -10.10
C ARG A 89 -5.24 -18.15 -11.41
N TYR A 90 -4.59 -17.06 -11.85
CA TYR A 90 -3.76 -17.07 -13.06
C TYR A 90 -2.60 -18.05 -12.91
N ARG A 91 -1.88 -18.03 -11.79
CA ARG A 91 -0.78 -18.94 -11.51
C ARG A 91 -1.21 -20.41 -11.53
N LYS A 92 -2.37 -20.71 -10.91
CA LYS A 92 -2.93 -22.09 -10.94
C LYS A 92 -3.28 -22.56 -12.34
N LEU A 93 -3.86 -21.70 -13.19
CA LEU A 93 -4.17 -22.02 -14.59
C LEU A 93 -2.89 -22.25 -15.40
N ARG A 94 -1.89 -21.39 -15.27
CA ARG A 94 -0.59 -21.57 -15.94
C ARG A 94 0.12 -22.85 -15.51
N ASN A 95 0.08 -23.21 -14.25
CA ASN A 95 0.67 -24.45 -13.74
C ASN A 95 -0.04 -25.71 -14.29
N ARG A 96 -1.27 -25.59 -14.78
CA ARG A 96 -2.03 -26.64 -15.46
C ARG A 96 -1.87 -26.60 -16.98
N ASN A 97 -0.97 -25.76 -17.49
CA ASN A 97 -0.73 -25.53 -18.93
C ASN A 97 -1.97 -25.03 -19.69
N ALA A 98 -2.87 -24.30 -19.03
CA ALA A 98 -4.01 -23.69 -19.69
C ALA A 98 -3.55 -22.68 -20.77
N SER A 99 -4.22 -22.70 -21.93
CA SER A 99 -3.99 -21.78 -23.01
C SER A 99 -4.40 -20.34 -22.64
N ASP A 100 -3.95 -19.36 -23.41
CA ASP A 100 -4.35 -17.97 -23.20
C ASP A 100 -5.85 -17.77 -23.38
N ILE A 101 -6.47 -18.50 -24.32
CA ILE A 101 -7.91 -18.46 -24.58
C ILE A 101 -8.68 -18.97 -23.35
N GLU A 102 -8.32 -20.13 -22.82
CA GLU A 102 -8.94 -20.70 -21.61
C GLU A 102 -8.80 -19.77 -20.40
N ILE A 103 -7.65 -19.12 -20.26
CA ILE A 103 -7.41 -18.15 -19.18
C ILE A 103 -8.34 -16.95 -19.34
N GLU A 104 -8.50 -16.40 -20.57
CA GLU A 104 -9.42 -15.30 -20.82
C GLU A 104 -10.87 -15.70 -20.52
N GLU A 105 -11.32 -16.85 -20.97
CA GLU A 105 -12.66 -17.36 -20.69
C GLU A 105 -12.92 -17.48 -19.18
N VAL A 106 -11.99 -18.10 -18.44
CA VAL A 106 -12.10 -18.24 -16.97
C VAL A 106 -12.14 -16.90 -16.25
N PHE A 107 -11.38 -15.90 -16.72
CA PHE A 107 -11.36 -14.59 -16.09
C PHE A 107 -12.58 -13.74 -16.40
N ASN A 108 -13.29 -14.02 -17.49
CA ASN A 108 -14.52 -13.32 -17.87
C ASN A 108 -15.80 -14.04 -17.44
N LEU A 109 -15.69 -15.32 -16.98
CA LEU A 109 -16.85 -16.09 -16.57
C LEU A 109 -17.27 -15.71 -15.13
N PRO A 110 -18.52 -15.24 -14.91
CA PRO A 110 -19.03 -14.99 -13.56
C PRO A 110 -18.93 -16.23 -12.69
N THR A 111 -18.34 -16.07 -11.52
CA THR A 111 -18.07 -17.14 -10.56
C THR A 111 -18.49 -16.67 -9.18
N GLN A 112 -19.11 -17.54 -8.40
CA GLN A 112 -19.44 -17.24 -7.01
C GLN A 112 -18.14 -17.05 -6.20
N MET A 113 -18.05 -15.91 -5.51
CA MET A 113 -16.92 -15.58 -4.69
C MET A 113 -17.30 -14.69 -3.52
N ASN A 114 -16.54 -14.77 -2.45
CA ASN A 114 -16.65 -13.84 -1.34
C ASN A 114 -15.71 -12.66 -1.57
N VAL A 115 -16.24 -11.45 -1.56
CA VAL A 115 -15.48 -10.22 -1.74
C VAL A 115 -15.60 -9.33 -0.52
N PHE A 116 -14.56 -8.56 -0.25
CA PHE A 116 -14.56 -7.56 0.82
C PHE A 116 -15.48 -6.40 0.46
N THR A 117 -16.28 -5.99 1.43
CA THR A 117 -16.94 -4.69 1.49
C THR A 117 -16.70 -4.08 2.88
N TRP A 118 -16.98 -2.80 3.04
CA TRP A 118 -16.82 -2.13 4.33
C TRP A 118 -17.80 -2.63 5.40
N ASP A 119 -18.87 -3.30 4.99
CA ASP A 119 -19.85 -3.95 5.88
C ASP A 119 -19.51 -5.42 6.14
N GLY A 120 -18.35 -5.90 5.68
CA GLY A 120 -17.90 -7.28 5.82
C GLY A 120 -17.78 -8.01 4.48
N GLY A 121 -17.56 -9.32 4.54
CA GLY A 121 -17.49 -10.16 3.34
C GLY A 121 -18.89 -10.45 2.76
N VAL A 122 -19.05 -10.24 1.46
CA VAL A 122 -20.29 -10.51 0.74
C VAL A 122 -20.08 -11.58 -0.33
N ASP A 123 -20.94 -12.60 -0.31
CA ASP A 123 -20.98 -13.61 -1.37
C ASP A 123 -21.71 -13.05 -2.59
N THR A 124 -21.03 -13.02 -3.70
CA THR A 124 -21.54 -12.42 -4.94
C THR A 124 -21.09 -13.20 -6.17
N LEU A 125 -21.75 -12.93 -7.29
CA LEU A 125 -21.42 -13.49 -8.60
C LEU A 125 -20.68 -12.42 -9.41
N LEU A 126 -19.37 -12.55 -9.51
CA LEU A 126 -18.51 -11.66 -10.28
C LEU A 126 -17.56 -12.44 -11.18
N SER A 127 -17.17 -11.86 -12.30
CA SER A 127 -16.02 -12.40 -13.02
C SER A 127 -14.74 -12.15 -12.21
N PRO A 128 -13.72 -13.02 -12.32
CA PRO A 128 -12.43 -12.76 -11.71
C PRO A 128 -11.81 -11.42 -12.13
N MET A 129 -12.12 -10.94 -13.35
CA MET A 129 -11.64 -9.65 -13.82
C MET A 129 -12.36 -8.49 -13.11
N ASP A 130 -13.68 -8.58 -12.95
CA ASP A 130 -14.45 -7.59 -12.20
C ASP A 130 -14.05 -7.55 -10.73
N SER A 131 -13.71 -8.70 -10.14
CA SER A 131 -13.20 -8.72 -8.77
C SER A 131 -11.84 -8.00 -8.64
N ILE A 132 -10.95 -8.14 -9.62
CA ILE A 132 -9.69 -7.38 -9.65
C ILE A 132 -9.97 -5.89 -9.71
N LEU A 133 -10.91 -5.47 -10.54
CA LEU A 133 -11.32 -4.07 -10.65
C LEU A 133 -11.94 -3.58 -9.34
N HIS A 134 -12.87 -4.33 -8.75
CA HIS A 134 -13.48 -4.03 -7.44
C HIS A 134 -12.40 -3.71 -6.38
N TYR A 135 -11.38 -4.57 -6.26
CA TYR A 135 -10.29 -4.36 -5.31
C TYR A 135 -9.40 -3.14 -5.65
N LYS A 136 -9.38 -2.68 -6.90
CA LYS A 136 -8.68 -1.44 -7.28
C LYS A 136 -9.40 -0.16 -6.84
N TYR A 137 -10.71 -0.24 -6.66
CA TYR A 137 -11.50 0.89 -6.15
C TYR A 137 -11.42 1.05 -4.62
N LEU A 138 -10.97 0.04 -3.90
CA LEU A 138 -10.91 0.10 -2.44
C LEU A 138 -9.66 0.84 -1.96
N LEU A 139 -9.87 1.88 -1.16
CA LEU A 139 -8.80 2.60 -0.49
C LEU A 139 -8.05 1.67 0.46
N GLN A 140 -6.75 1.84 0.52
CA GLN A 140 -5.88 1.10 1.42
C GLN A 140 -5.15 2.05 2.36
N THR A 141 -4.83 1.58 3.55
CA THR A 141 -4.08 2.34 4.52
C THR A 141 -3.07 1.46 5.26
N GLY A 142 -2.08 2.10 5.86
CA GLY A 142 -1.21 1.52 6.87
C GLY A 142 -1.06 2.50 8.02
N LEU A 143 -1.12 1.99 9.25
CA LEU A 143 -0.97 2.79 10.46
C LEU A 143 0.09 2.14 11.36
N MET A 144 1.01 2.95 11.86
CA MET A 144 2.01 2.54 12.84
C MET A 144 2.08 3.57 13.96
N SER A 145 2.15 3.09 15.19
CA SER A 145 2.44 3.90 16.35
C SER A 145 3.74 3.43 17.00
N MET A 146 4.58 4.39 17.35
CA MET A 146 5.91 4.13 17.90
C MET A 146 6.15 5.04 19.12
N ASP A 147 6.78 4.48 20.14
CA ASP A 147 7.29 5.24 21.29
C ASP A 147 8.49 6.10 20.86
N PRO A 148 8.43 7.43 20.97
CA PRO A 148 9.47 8.31 20.47
C PRO A 148 10.80 8.23 21.28
N GLN A 149 10.76 7.73 22.51
CA GLN A 149 11.96 7.62 23.36
C GLN A 149 12.73 6.33 23.11
N THR A 150 12.01 5.22 22.93
CA THR A 150 12.62 3.89 22.80
C THR A 150 12.67 3.40 21.35
N GLY A 151 11.89 3.98 20.45
CA GLY A 151 11.69 3.49 19.08
C GLY A 151 10.84 2.21 19.00
N TYR A 152 10.25 1.76 20.11
CA TYR A 152 9.45 0.55 20.14
C TYR A 152 8.10 0.75 19.44
N ILE A 153 7.79 -0.15 18.52
CA ILE A 153 6.50 -0.16 17.83
C ILE A 153 5.44 -0.64 18.81
N LYS A 154 4.38 0.15 19.00
CA LYS A 154 3.27 -0.08 19.93
C LYS A 154 1.99 -0.55 19.23
N ALA A 155 1.78 -0.14 17.98
CA ALA A 155 0.69 -0.62 17.15
C ALA A 155 1.14 -0.70 15.69
N TRP A 156 0.59 -1.69 14.96
CA TRP A 156 0.89 -1.92 13.56
C TRP A 156 -0.33 -2.45 12.83
N VAL A 157 -0.89 -1.65 11.94
CA VAL A 157 -2.00 -2.03 11.07
C VAL A 157 -1.51 -1.95 9.63
N GLY A 158 -1.20 -3.09 9.04
CA GLY A 158 -0.62 -3.17 7.70
C GLY A 158 -1.61 -2.96 6.56
N GLY A 159 -2.92 -3.00 6.83
CA GLY A 159 -3.97 -2.83 5.85
C GLY A 159 -5.35 -2.84 6.49
N VAL A 160 -6.38 -2.58 5.70
CA VAL A 160 -7.76 -2.44 6.18
C VAL A 160 -8.38 -3.75 6.71
N ASN A 161 -7.96 -4.89 6.17
CA ASN A 161 -8.41 -6.20 6.61
C ASN A 161 -7.43 -7.29 6.14
N HIS A 162 -6.73 -7.95 7.07
CA HIS A 162 -5.70 -8.94 6.75
C HIS A 162 -6.23 -10.19 6.03
N HIS A 163 -7.50 -10.56 6.22
CA HIS A 163 -8.09 -11.72 5.55
C HIS A 163 -8.16 -11.53 4.03
N TYR A 164 -8.51 -10.32 3.58
CA TYR A 164 -8.65 -9.99 2.15
C TYR A 164 -7.40 -9.34 1.56
N PHE A 165 -6.64 -8.59 2.38
CA PHE A 165 -5.50 -7.78 1.95
C PHE A 165 -4.26 -8.13 2.77
N GLN A 166 -3.40 -8.99 2.22
CA GLN A 166 -2.18 -9.43 2.90
C GLN A 166 -0.96 -8.55 2.61
N TYR A 167 -1.12 -7.53 1.78
CA TYR A 167 -0.07 -6.57 1.49
C TYR A 167 0.08 -5.57 2.64
N ASP A 168 1.28 -5.50 3.21
CA ASP A 168 1.59 -4.62 4.33
C ASP A 168 1.95 -3.22 3.82
N HIS A 169 1.01 -2.28 3.95
CA HIS A 169 1.18 -0.90 3.51
C HIS A 169 2.12 -0.09 4.39
N VAL A 170 2.39 -0.50 5.62
CA VAL A 170 3.38 0.15 6.48
C VAL A 170 4.80 -0.19 6.02
N LYS A 171 5.04 -1.45 5.68
CA LYS A 171 6.38 -1.95 5.38
C LYS A 171 6.74 -1.94 3.90
N GLU A 172 5.80 -2.35 3.05
CA GLU A 172 6.09 -2.67 1.64
C GLU A 172 5.65 -1.56 0.68
N ALA A 173 4.71 -0.67 1.09
CA ALA A 173 4.21 0.37 0.21
C ALA A 173 5.27 1.44 -0.06
N LYS A 174 5.50 1.69 -1.34
CA LYS A 174 6.36 2.80 -1.81
C LYS A 174 5.46 3.89 -2.34
N ARG A 175 5.55 5.08 -1.76
CA ARG A 175 4.77 6.26 -2.13
C ARG A 175 5.70 7.46 -2.28
N GLN A 176 5.29 8.41 -3.10
CA GLN A 176 5.94 9.70 -3.16
C GLN A 176 5.75 10.40 -1.80
N VAL A 177 6.86 10.77 -1.18
CA VAL A 177 6.84 11.30 0.19
C VAL A 177 6.21 12.68 0.29
N GLY A 178 6.35 13.53 -0.75
CA GLY A 178 5.81 14.88 -0.73
C GLY A 178 6.23 15.66 0.53
N SER A 179 5.30 16.39 1.10
CA SER A 179 5.52 17.21 2.30
C SER A 179 5.84 16.42 3.58
N THR A 180 5.63 15.12 3.60
CA THR A 180 6.03 14.27 4.75
C THR A 180 7.54 14.15 4.90
N PHE A 181 8.31 14.58 3.90
CA PHE A 181 9.77 14.66 3.96
C PHE A 181 10.28 15.89 4.74
N LYS A 182 9.45 16.92 4.94
CA LYS A 182 9.84 18.17 5.62
C LYS A 182 10.46 17.98 7.01
N PRO A 183 9.96 17.09 7.89
CA PRO A 183 10.60 16.86 9.17
C PRO A 183 12.07 16.44 9.08
N LEU A 184 12.42 15.63 8.08
CA LEU A 184 13.81 15.21 7.82
C LEU A 184 14.66 16.40 7.33
N VAL A 185 14.12 17.22 6.44
CA VAL A 185 14.79 18.44 5.95
C VAL A 185 15.07 19.40 7.10
N TYR A 186 14.09 19.66 7.96
CA TYR A 186 14.26 20.53 9.11
C TYR A 186 15.24 19.95 10.15
N ALA A 187 15.17 18.66 10.42
CA ALA A 187 16.12 18.00 11.32
C ALA A 187 17.56 18.17 10.81
N THR A 188 17.80 17.93 9.53
CA THR A 188 19.11 18.12 8.89
C THR A 188 19.57 19.59 8.95
N ALA A 189 18.66 20.53 8.68
CA ALA A 189 18.99 21.96 8.75
C ALA A 189 19.41 22.40 10.15
N ILE A 190 18.74 21.89 11.19
CA ILE A 190 19.05 22.20 12.59
C ILE A 190 20.35 21.50 13.01
N ASP A 191 20.48 20.21 12.76
CA ASP A 191 21.58 19.39 13.26
C ASP A 191 22.90 19.65 12.52
N GLN A 192 22.88 19.69 11.18
CA GLN A 192 24.09 19.78 10.38
C GLN A 192 24.45 21.22 9.97
N HIS A 193 23.47 22.11 9.83
CA HIS A 193 23.68 23.47 9.41
C HIS A 193 23.46 24.51 10.52
N ASN A 194 23.19 24.08 11.75
CA ASN A 194 22.95 24.92 12.92
C ASN A 194 21.85 25.99 12.69
N TYR A 195 20.83 25.68 11.86
CA TYR A 195 19.73 26.58 11.67
C TYR A 195 18.84 26.64 12.90
N SER A 196 18.52 27.85 13.33
CA SER A 196 17.52 28.05 14.40
C SER A 196 16.12 27.88 13.82
N PRO A 197 15.17 27.30 14.55
CA PRO A 197 13.74 27.31 14.17
C PRO A 197 13.17 28.71 13.93
N CYS A 198 13.81 29.76 14.48
CA CYS A 198 13.43 31.16 14.28
C CYS A 198 14.17 31.84 13.13
N MET A 199 15.02 31.12 12.40
CA MET A 199 15.75 31.67 11.26
C MET A 199 14.80 32.01 10.12
N LYS A 200 14.95 33.22 9.59
CA LYS A 200 14.19 33.68 8.44
C LYS A 200 14.97 33.39 7.16
N VAL A 201 14.33 32.75 6.21
CA VAL A 201 14.85 32.53 4.87
C VAL A 201 14.10 33.43 3.89
N SER A 202 14.84 34.08 3.00
CA SER A 202 14.23 34.94 1.98
C SER A 202 13.36 34.11 1.03
N ASN A 203 12.14 34.58 0.80
CA ASN A 203 11.25 33.98 -0.20
C ASN A 203 11.59 34.55 -1.58
N VAL A 204 12.71 34.13 -2.12
CA VAL A 204 13.14 34.49 -3.49
C VAL A 204 12.96 33.29 -4.40
N GLN A 205 12.68 33.57 -5.67
CA GLN A 205 12.59 32.54 -6.69
C GLN A 205 13.94 31.85 -6.86
N VAL A 206 13.93 30.51 -6.75
CA VAL A 206 15.11 29.67 -7.01
C VAL A 206 14.89 28.96 -8.33
N ILE A 207 15.91 28.99 -9.18
CA ILE A 207 15.94 28.29 -10.47
C ILE A 207 16.93 27.14 -10.33
N PHE A 208 16.47 25.92 -10.58
CA PHE A 208 17.32 24.74 -10.68
C PHE A 208 17.61 24.51 -12.16
N GLU A 209 18.81 24.91 -12.57
CA GLU A 209 19.25 24.80 -13.96
C GLU A 209 19.40 23.33 -14.37
N LYS A 210 18.84 22.97 -15.54
CA LYS A 210 18.83 21.59 -16.06
C LYS A 210 20.22 20.96 -16.13
N GLU A 211 21.22 21.73 -16.55
CA GLU A 211 22.59 21.23 -16.74
C GLU A 211 23.30 20.92 -15.41
N THR A 212 22.96 21.67 -14.36
CA THR A 212 23.54 21.50 -13.03
C THR A 212 22.91 20.33 -12.27
N TRP A 213 21.61 20.07 -12.52
CA TRP A 213 20.81 19.12 -11.75
C TRP A 213 20.32 17.91 -12.55
N ASP A 214 20.82 17.71 -13.78
CA ASP A 214 20.45 16.62 -14.69
C ASP A 214 18.91 16.50 -14.90
N LEU A 215 18.30 17.66 -15.14
CA LEU A 215 16.85 17.78 -15.38
C LEU A 215 16.57 17.83 -16.89
N GLU A 216 15.35 17.52 -17.31
CA GLU A 216 14.89 17.67 -18.70
C GLU A 216 14.80 19.16 -19.11
N GLU A 217 14.39 20.03 -18.16
CA GLU A 217 14.28 21.47 -18.30
C GLU A 217 14.60 22.18 -16.98
N ASP A 218 14.79 23.51 -17.02
CA ASP A 218 14.97 24.32 -15.82
C ASP A 218 13.72 24.21 -14.93
N TRP A 219 13.92 23.86 -13.66
CA TRP A 219 12.82 23.72 -12.73
C TRP A 219 12.73 24.91 -11.78
N ILE A 220 11.56 25.52 -11.75
CA ILE A 220 11.23 26.64 -10.88
C ILE A 220 10.11 26.16 -9.93
N PRO A 221 10.40 25.98 -8.62
CA PRO A 221 9.36 25.65 -7.66
C PRO A 221 8.27 26.73 -7.64
N ARG A 222 7.02 26.32 -7.72
CA ARG A 222 5.86 27.20 -7.56
C ARG A 222 5.45 27.19 -6.08
N ASN A 223 5.18 28.40 -5.53
CA ASN A 223 4.59 28.55 -4.20
C ASN A 223 3.09 28.29 -4.24
#